data_dc9a90bba118e7678be007e2e6a03b1b
#
_entry.id   dc9a90bba118e7678be007e2e6a03b1b
#
_cell.length_a   1.000
_cell.length_b   1.000
_cell.length_c   1.000
_cell.angle_alpha   90.00
_cell.angle_beta   90.00
_cell.angle_gamma   90.00
#
_symmetry.space_group_name_H-M   'P 1'
#
loop_
_entity.id
_entity.type
_entity.pdbx_description
1 polymer ?
#
loop_
_entity_poly.entity_id
_entity_poly.type
_entity_poly.pdbx_seq_one_letter_code
_entity_poly.pdbx_strand_id
1 'polypeptide(L)'
;MTIWHYFIHKHLSYKLGFTLYKNQFGPGLYIMHYGTIVVNPACRIGANCNINADVNIGMGGSIIGDNCYIAPGVKIIKPVHIGNNVMIGANAVVTKDIPDNCIVAGIPAKIIKRFDHNIQQWVKV
;
A
#
# COMPACT_ATOMS: atom_id res chain seq x y z
N MET A 1 21.28 11.35 5.62
CA MET A 1 21.33 11.34 4.13
C MET A 1 22.21 12.47 3.67
N THR A 2 23.19 12.19 2.80
CA THR A 2 24.05 13.25 2.24
C THR A 2 23.27 14.06 1.20
N ILE A 3 23.72 15.28 0.93
CA ILE A 3 23.11 16.16 -0.09
C ILE A 3 23.08 15.49 -1.47
N TRP A 4 24.10 14.70 -1.78
CA TRP A 4 24.21 13.92 -3.01
C TRP A 4 23.10 12.87 -3.13
N HIS A 5 22.83 12.11 -2.07
CA HIS A 5 21.74 11.15 -2.05
C HIS A 5 20.37 11.83 -2.21
N TYR A 6 20.21 13.02 -1.65
CA TYR A 6 18.99 13.81 -1.83
C TYR A 6 18.73 14.15 -3.30
N PHE A 7 19.74 14.61 -4.03
CA PHE A 7 19.60 14.95 -5.44
C PHE A 7 19.32 13.73 -6.31
N ILE A 8 20.00 12.61 -6.05
CA ILE A 8 19.73 11.34 -6.76
C ILE A 8 18.28 10.90 -6.51
N HIS A 9 17.83 10.91 -5.26
CA HIS A 9 16.46 10.55 -4.90
C HIS A 9 15.44 11.43 -5.62
N LYS A 10 15.64 12.73 -5.63
CA LYS A 10 14.76 13.67 -6.33
C LYS A 10 14.73 13.42 -7.83
N HIS A 11 15.88 13.24 -8.44
CA HIS A 11 15.97 12.97 -9.87
C HIS A 11 15.23 11.67 -10.25
N LEU A 12 15.46 10.60 -9.51
CA LEU A 12 14.78 9.32 -9.73
C LEU A 12 13.27 9.42 -9.48
N SER A 13 12.86 10.16 -8.46
CA SER A 13 11.44 10.40 -8.18
C SER A 13 10.73 11.05 -9.35
N TYR A 14 11.31 12.10 -9.92
CA TYR A 14 10.74 12.75 -11.09
C TYR A 14 10.72 11.82 -12.31
N LYS A 15 11.81 11.10 -12.55
CA LYS A 15 11.92 10.20 -13.71
C LYS A 15 10.95 9.03 -13.65
N LEU A 16 10.70 8.48 -12.46
CA LEU A 16 9.87 7.28 -12.26
C LEU A 16 8.42 7.60 -11.88
N GLY A 17 8.11 8.85 -11.56
CA GLY A 17 6.78 9.25 -11.08
C GLY A 17 6.50 8.83 -9.64
N PHE A 18 7.53 8.62 -8.83
CA PHE A 18 7.41 8.21 -7.44
C PHE A 18 7.49 9.40 -6.49
N THR A 19 6.51 9.51 -5.60
CA THR A 19 6.57 10.38 -4.43
C THR A 19 6.64 9.50 -3.18
N LEU A 20 7.83 9.07 -2.85
CA LEU A 20 8.14 8.19 -1.72
C LEU A 20 9.16 8.87 -0.82
N TYR A 21 9.13 8.56 0.46
CA TYR A 21 10.00 9.16 1.45
C TYR A 21 10.84 8.11 2.16
N LYS A 22 11.93 8.60 2.75
CA LYS A 22 12.84 7.77 3.55
C LYS A 22 12.11 7.20 4.78
N ASN A 23 12.44 5.96 5.12
CA ASN A 23 11.94 5.27 6.31
C ASN A 23 10.41 5.08 6.38
N GLN A 24 9.73 5.07 5.24
CA GLN A 24 8.29 4.77 5.19
C GLN A 24 7.99 3.28 5.15
N PHE A 25 8.92 2.49 4.64
CA PHE A 25 8.71 1.09 4.32
C PHE A 25 9.60 0.19 5.17
N GLY A 26 9.05 -0.94 5.61
CA GLY A 26 9.84 -2.04 6.13
C GLY A 26 10.65 -2.72 5.02
N PRO A 27 11.49 -3.69 5.37
CA PRO A 27 12.31 -4.41 4.39
C PRO A 27 11.45 -5.22 3.42
N GLY A 28 11.96 -5.47 2.22
CA GLY A 28 11.29 -6.30 1.23
C GLY A 28 10.20 -5.60 0.43
N LEU A 29 10.22 -4.27 0.34
CA LEU A 29 9.33 -3.55 -0.57
C LEU A 29 9.53 -4.02 -2.00
N TYR A 30 8.43 -4.37 -2.66
CA TYR A 30 8.41 -4.76 -4.07
C TYR A 30 7.54 -3.81 -4.88
N ILE A 31 8.15 -3.12 -5.84
CA ILE A 31 7.47 -2.26 -6.82
C ILE A 31 7.61 -2.94 -8.18
N MET A 32 6.50 -3.49 -8.69
CA MET A 32 6.51 -4.30 -9.90
C MET A 32 6.76 -3.48 -11.17
N HIS A 33 6.22 -2.27 -11.22
CA HIS A 33 6.29 -1.41 -12.40
C HIS A 33 6.63 0.02 -12.01
N TYR A 34 7.31 0.75 -12.90
CA TYR A 34 7.40 2.21 -12.78
C TYR A 34 6.05 2.85 -13.13
N GLY A 35 5.88 4.09 -12.74
CA GLY A 35 4.63 4.84 -12.93
C GLY A 35 4.34 5.67 -11.70
N THR A 36 3.23 6.39 -11.70
CA THR A 36 2.88 7.26 -10.57
C THR A 36 2.58 6.44 -9.33
N ILE A 37 3.36 6.65 -8.27
CA ILE A 37 3.10 6.12 -6.92
C ILE A 37 3.31 7.27 -5.95
N VAL A 38 2.26 7.60 -5.22
CA VAL A 38 2.28 8.69 -4.24
C VAL A 38 1.95 8.15 -2.86
N VAL A 39 2.84 8.35 -1.91
CA VAL A 39 2.63 7.97 -0.50
C VAL A 39 2.87 9.17 0.38
N ASN A 40 1.86 9.56 1.17
CA ASN A 40 1.98 10.67 2.11
C ASN A 40 3.13 10.43 3.10
N PRO A 41 3.95 11.45 3.40
CA PRO A 41 5.14 11.28 4.25
C PRO A 41 4.83 10.76 5.67
N ALA A 42 3.63 10.95 6.18
CA ALA A 42 3.22 10.44 7.49
C ALA A 42 2.83 8.96 7.49
N CYS A 43 2.70 8.32 6.33
CA CYS A 43 2.35 6.92 6.23
C CYS A 43 3.52 6.01 6.63
N ARG A 44 3.16 4.83 7.16
CA ARG A 44 4.10 3.75 7.46
C ARG A 44 3.58 2.45 6.88
N ILE A 45 4.44 1.74 6.19
CA ILE A 45 4.11 0.50 5.48
C ILE A 45 5.09 -0.56 5.96
N GLY A 46 4.58 -1.71 6.34
CA GLY A 46 5.35 -2.81 6.91
C GLY A 46 6.27 -3.51 5.91
N ALA A 47 6.75 -4.67 6.32
CA ALA A 47 7.68 -5.48 5.54
C ALA A 47 6.98 -6.27 4.44
N ASN A 48 7.72 -6.58 3.37
CA ASN A 48 7.29 -7.46 2.28
C ASN A 48 5.98 -7.03 1.61
N CYS A 49 5.77 -5.73 1.50
CA CYS A 49 4.61 -5.19 0.80
C CYS A 49 4.90 -5.03 -0.70
N ASN A 50 3.88 -5.27 -1.49
CA ASN A 50 3.90 -5.08 -2.94
C ASN A 50 2.99 -3.90 -3.29
N ILE A 51 3.56 -2.89 -3.95
CA ILE A 51 2.84 -1.69 -4.39
C ILE A 51 2.95 -1.58 -5.90
N ASN A 52 1.83 -1.37 -6.54
CA ASN A 52 1.73 -1.28 -7.99
C ASN A 52 1.54 0.17 -8.47
N ALA A 53 1.58 0.34 -9.79
CA ALA A 53 1.44 1.65 -10.43
C ALA A 53 0.08 2.31 -10.11
N ASP A 54 0.06 3.63 -10.15
CA ASP A 54 -1.12 4.46 -9.91
C ASP A 54 -1.73 4.31 -8.51
N VAL A 55 -0.94 3.86 -7.55
CA VAL A 55 -1.33 3.82 -6.14
C VAL A 55 -1.15 5.20 -5.52
N ASN A 56 -2.18 5.66 -4.81
CA ASN A 56 -2.14 6.91 -4.07
C ASN A 56 -2.58 6.68 -2.63
N ILE A 57 -1.68 6.91 -1.70
CA ILE A 57 -1.95 6.88 -0.26
C ILE A 57 -1.86 8.32 0.24
N GLY A 58 -3.00 8.99 0.23
CA GLY A 58 -3.09 10.44 0.30
C GLY A 58 -3.07 11.02 1.70
N MET A 59 -4.23 11.20 2.31
CA MET A 59 -4.36 11.98 3.53
C MET A 59 -3.85 11.28 4.79
N GLY A 60 -3.05 12.02 5.55
CA GLY A 60 -2.69 11.66 6.92
C GLY A 60 -1.78 10.43 7.05
N GLY A 61 -1.65 9.95 8.27
CA GLY A 61 -0.75 8.88 8.65
C GLY A 61 -1.39 7.49 8.61
N SER A 62 -1.72 6.96 7.45
CA SER A 62 -2.14 5.57 7.33
C SER A 62 -1.02 4.63 7.76
N ILE A 63 -1.39 3.55 8.45
CA ILE A 63 -0.48 2.48 8.85
C ILE A 63 -0.92 1.21 8.15
N ILE A 64 -0.01 0.62 7.39
CA ILE A 64 -0.23 -0.61 6.63
C ILE A 64 0.70 -1.67 7.19
N GLY A 65 0.17 -2.82 7.52
CA GLY A 65 0.92 -3.93 8.09
C GLY A 65 1.85 -4.63 7.10
N ASP A 66 2.30 -5.82 7.48
CA ASP A 66 3.23 -6.62 6.70
C ASP A 66 2.51 -7.48 5.65
N ASN A 67 3.24 -7.89 4.63
CA ASN A 67 2.79 -8.82 3.60
C ASN A 67 1.50 -8.37 2.88
N CYS A 68 1.36 -7.08 2.65
CA CYS A 68 0.21 -6.53 1.96
C CYS A 68 0.46 -6.42 0.45
N TYR A 69 -0.59 -6.68 -0.31
CA TYR A 69 -0.62 -6.47 -1.76
C TYR A 69 -1.56 -5.32 -2.09
N ILE A 70 -1.02 -4.27 -2.69
CA ILE A 70 -1.76 -3.08 -3.08
C ILE A 70 -1.77 -3.04 -4.61
N ALA A 71 -2.91 -3.42 -5.19
CA ALA A 71 -3.07 -3.55 -6.63
C ALA A 71 -3.02 -2.19 -7.37
N PRO A 72 -2.86 -2.21 -8.69
CA PRO A 72 -2.83 -0.96 -9.47
C PRO A 72 -4.08 -0.11 -9.29
N GLY A 73 -3.89 1.19 -9.21
CA GLY A 73 -4.97 2.17 -9.14
C GLY A 73 -5.63 2.34 -7.77
N VAL A 74 -5.15 1.66 -6.73
CA VAL A 74 -5.70 1.78 -5.37
C VAL A 74 -5.52 3.19 -4.82
N LYS A 75 -6.59 3.72 -4.24
CA LYS A 75 -6.59 5.02 -3.55
C LYS A 75 -6.96 4.83 -2.07
N ILE A 76 -6.10 5.29 -1.19
CA ILE A 76 -6.36 5.36 0.25
C ILE A 76 -6.54 6.83 0.60
N ILE A 77 -7.78 7.25 0.83
CA ILE A 77 -8.15 8.67 0.88
C ILE A 77 -8.37 9.22 2.29
N LYS A 78 -8.22 8.39 3.29
CA LYS A 78 -8.30 8.77 4.71
C LYS A 78 -7.20 8.09 5.50
N PRO A 79 -6.79 8.64 6.65
CA PRO A 79 -5.95 7.90 7.59
C PRO A 79 -6.67 6.63 8.03
N VAL A 80 -6.08 5.48 7.71
CA VAL A 80 -6.64 4.15 8.03
C VAL A 80 -5.56 3.23 8.58
N HIS A 81 -6.00 2.23 9.33
CA HIS A 81 -5.20 1.11 9.78
C HIS A 81 -5.52 -0.11 8.92
N ILE A 82 -4.54 -0.61 8.21
CA ILE A 82 -4.65 -1.83 7.41
C ILE A 82 -3.76 -2.88 8.05
N GLY A 83 -4.34 -4.01 8.37
CA GLY A 83 -3.66 -5.11 9.03
C GLY A 83 -2.62 -5.83 8.16
N ASN A 84 -2.16 -6.97 8.64
CA ASN A 84 -1.21 -7.82 7.93
C ASN A 84 -1.93 -8.77 6.95
N ASN A 85 -1.21 -9.21 5.93
CA ASN A 85 -1.72 -10.18 4.95
C ASN A 85 -3.02 -9.71 4.28
N VAL A 86 -3.09 -8.44 3.94
CA VAL A 86 -4.24 -7.83 3.27
C VAL A 86 -3.96 -7.69 1.78
N MET A 87 -4.94 -8.04 0.96
CA MET A 87 -4.91 -7.77 -0.47
C MET A 87 -5.98 -6.73 -0.82
N ILE A 88 -5.56 -5.67 -1.50
CA ILE A 88 -6.46 -4.60 -1.95
C ILE A 88 -6.58 -4.69 -3.46
N GLY A 89 -7.79 -4.96 -3.93
CA GLY A 89 -8.09 -5.14 -5.35
C GLY A 89 -7.88 -3.87 -6.17
N ALA A 90 -7.65 -4.05 -7.47
CA ALA A 90 -7.38 -2.94 -8.39
C ALA A 90 -8.49 -1.88 -8.37
N ASN A 91 -8.08 -0.61 -8.43
CA ASN A 91 -8.96 0.56 -8.43
C ASN A 91 -9.88 0.68 -7.20
N ALA A 92 -9.60 -0.04 -6.13
CA ALA A 92 -10.34 0.10 -4.88
C ALA A 92 -10.08 1.46 -4.22
N VAL A 93 -11.10 2.01 -3.58
CA VAL A 93 -10.99 3.23 -2.77
C VAL A 93 -11.22 2.88 -1.31
N VAL A 94 -10.13 2.90 -0.54
CA VAL A 94 -10.15 2.54 0.89
C VAL A 94 -10.51 3.76 1.72
N THR A 95 -11.56 3.63 2.52
CA THR A 95 -12.09 4.69 3.39
C THR A 95 -12.24 4.29 4.86
N LYS A 96 -11.95 3.03 5.18
CA LYS A 96 -12.07 2.46 6.53
C LYS A 96 -10.93 1.52 6.83
N ASP A 97 -10.70 1.25 8.11
CA ASP A 97 -9.74 0.25 8.57
C ASP A 97 -10.05 -1.13 8.00
N ILE A 98 -9.00 -1.90 7.76
CA ILE A 98 -9.09 -3.26 7.24
C ILE A 98 -8.36 -4.19 8.22
N PRO A 99 -9.04 -5.20 8.78
CA PRO A 99 -8.39 -6.17 9.66
C PRO A 99 -7.43 -7.09 8.90
N ASP A 100 -6.63 -7.84 9.66
CA ASP A 100 -5.72 -8.83 9.12
C ASP A 100 -6.43 -9.88 8.24
N ASN A 101 -5.67 -10.47 7.33
CA ASN A 101 -6.08 -11.65 6.57
C ASN A 101 -7.39 -11.44 5.78
N CYS A 102 -7.48 -10.30 5.12
CA CYS A 102 -8.65 -9.94 4.31
C CYS A 102 -8.28 -9.61 2.86
N ILE A 103 -9.20 -9.89 1.97
CA ILE A 103 -9.20 -9.36 0.60
C ILE A 103 -10.34 -8.35 0.51
N VAL A 104 -10.01 -7.14 0.07
CA VAL A 104 -10.97 -6.05 -0.11
C VAL A 104 -10.99 -5.58 -1.55
N ALA A 105 -12.14 -5.10 -2.00
CA ALA A 105 -12.30 -4.54 -3.34
C ALA A 105 -13.47 -3.55 -3.40
N GLY A 106 -13.51 -2.74 -4.43
CA GLY A 106 -14.63 -1.85 -4.75
C GLY A 106 -14.46 -0.41 -4.31
N ILE A 107 -15.48 0.38 -4.59
CA ILE A 107 -15.59 1.81 -4.28
C ILE A 107 -16.91 2.06 -3.56
N PRO A 108 -16.94 2.27 -2.24
CA PRO A 108 -15.82 2.11 -1.30
C PRO A 108 -15.39 0.63 -1.15
N ALA A 109 -14.14 0.42 -0.78
CA ALA A 109 -13.60 -0.93 -0.60
C ALA A 109 -14.33 -1.66 0.55
N LYS A 110 -14.70 -2.90 0.28
CA LYS A 110 -15.36 -3.81 1.24
C LYS A 110 -14.64 -5.14 1.27
N ILE A 111 -14.70 -5.83 2.40
CA ILE A 111 -14.15 -7.16 2.55
C ILE A 111 -14.96 -8.11 1.67
N ILE A 112 -14.26 -8.80 0.75
CA ILE A 112 -14.88 -9.81 -0.14
C ILE A 112 -14.45 -11.22 0.21
N LYS A 113 -13.29 -11.38 0.86
CA LYS A 113 -12.83 -12.68 1.38
C LYS A 113 -12.10 -12.50 2.69
N ARG A 114 -12.14 -13.53 3.52
CA ARG A 114 -11.30 -13.69 4.72
C ARG A 114 -10.54 -15.00 4.64
N PHE A 115 -9.35 -15.03 5.19
CA PHE A 115 -8.58 -16.27 5.29
C PHE A 115 -9.09 -17.08 6.47
N ASP A 116 -9.50 -18.30 6.22
CA ASP A 116 -9.92 -19.26 7.26
C ASP A 116 -8.72 -20.14 7.63
N HIS A 117 -8.23 -19.97 8.84
CA HIS A 117 -7.06 -20.69 9.36
C HIS A 117 -7.33 -22.17 9.63
N ASN A 118 -8.59 -22.57 9.82
CA ASN A 118 -8.95 -23.96 10.08
C ASN A 118 -8.83 -24.82 8.82
N ILE A 119 -9.25 -24.26 7.69
CA ILE A 119 -9.22 -24.97 6.40
C ILE A 119 -8.11 -24.46 5.48
N GLN A 120 -7.31 -23.48 5.95
CA GLN A 120 -6.17 -22.89 5.20
C GLN A 120 -6.57 -22.35 3.81
N GLN A 121 -7.71 -21.70 3.71
CA GLN A 121 -8.25 -21.18 2.45
C GLN A 121 -8.89 -19.79 2.59
N TRP A 122 -8.93 -19.09 1.48
CA TRP A 122 -9.68 -17.83 1.35
C TRP A 122 -11.17 -18.12 1.15
N VAL A 123 -11.98 -17.70 2.11
CA VAL A 123 -13.44 -17.91 2.11
C VAL A 123 -14.15 -16.61 1.74
N LYS A 124 -15.13 -16.70 0.88
CA LYS A 124 -15.98 -15.57 0.49
C LYS A 124 -16.82 -15.11 1.68
N VAL A 125 -16.89 -13.81 1.83
CA VAL A 125 -17.72 -13.16 2.85
C VAL A 125 -19.08 -12.79 2.30
#